data_beadcb03379aeeac2ef49def03bd16fc
#
_entry.id   beadcb03379aeeac2ef49def03bd16fc
#
_cell.length_a   1.000
_cell.length_b   1.000
_cell.length_c   1.000
_cell.angle_alpha   90.00
_cell.angle_beta   90.00
_cell.angle_gamma   90.00
#
_symmetry.space_group_name_H-M   'P 1'
#
loop_
_entity.id
_entity.type
_entity.pdbx_description
1 polymer ?
#
loop_
_entity_poly.entity_id
_entity_poly.type
_entity_poly.pdbx_seq_one_letter_code
_entity_poly.pdbx_strand_id
1 'polypeptide(L)'
;VGCLLTPHTDKDPYTYPAFVSEQIRNLVGSYPVDVKLSHPDKRDQFKDEIYTMSRKHFQVVRYFLQNIDWDYFQLVEIGPDRLQHNFWRFHDPYHPFHEPDNPYREVIRDYYLYLDHELGTILDLLDEETIILVVSCYGVQRLEGGFCLNEWLVKEGLLVLKEYPTERVPFCQLQVNWEKTQVWSEGGYSARLFFNVKGREPQGILSQANYEKLRDEIRMKLESLVDPEGKSLEAVVLKPDEIYTKVSPGTPDLIVQFGGLSWRIVDSVGNQTLYLPKSHPYLDDCNHGPFGSFILAVPNNPFRGEIENIHLLDLAPTLLELGGYSVPPSMQGKSLLTKKVLKAAANEGFSAEEEEILRERLSGLGYIG
;
A
#
# COMPACT_ATOMS: atom_id res chain seq x y z
N VAL A 1 4.89 -18.51 6.76
CA VAL A 1 5.06 -17.58 7.87
C VAL A 1 3.93 -16.58 7.82
N GLY A 2 3.46 -16.10 9.00
CA GLY A 2 2.37 -15.13 9.11
C GLY A 2 2.68 -13.77 8.49
N CYS A 3 1.65 -12.93 8.40
CA CYS A 3 1.71 -11.58 7.82
C CYS A 3 1.30 -10.54 8.88
N LEU A 4 1.08 -9.30 8.45
CA LEU A 4 0.64 -8.17 9.29
C LEU A 4 -0.64 -8.44 10.12
N LEU A 5 -1.47 -9.41 9.69
CA LEU A 5 -2.65 -9.83 10.43
C LEU A 5 -2.35 -10.83 11.57
N THR A 6 -1.09 -11.20 11.77
CA THR A 6 -0.65 -12.08 12.87
C THR A 6 0.00 -11.23 13.97
N PRO A 7 -0.78 -10.68 14.91
CA PRO A 7 -0.29 -9.62 15.80
C PRO A 7 0.68 -10.09 16.88
N HIS A 8 0.67 -11.38 17.23
CA HIS A 8 1.39 -11.93 18.39
C HIS A 8 2.11 -13.23 18.06
N THR A 9 3.23 -13.14 17.31
CA THR A 9 4.05 -14.31 16.95
C THR A 9 4.63 -15.07 18.15
N ASP A 10 4.68 -14.46 19.32
CA ASP A 10 5.11 -15.10 20.56
C ASP A 10 3.99 -15.96 21.20
N LYS A 11 2.72 -15.74 20.83
CA LYS A 11 1.54 -16.36 21.46
C LYS A 11 0.70 -17.17 20.48
N ASP A 12 0.60 -16.71 19.24
CA ASP A 12 -0.31 -17.25 18.25
C ASP A 12 0.44 -18.09 17.20
N PRO A 13 -0.17 -19.15 16.65
CA PRO A 13 0.38 -19.86 15.50
C PRO A 13 0.56 -18.92 14.32
N TYR A 14 1.78 -18.74 13.85
CA TYR A 14 2.10 -17.86 12.72
C TYR A 14 2.79 -18.55 11.56
N THR A 15 2.94 -19.89 11.65
CA THR A 15 3.56 -20.69 10.60
C THR A 15 2.71 -21.90 10.24
N TYR A 16 2.85 -22.32 8.99
CA TYR A 16 2.40 -23.62 8.54
C TYR A 16 3.53 -24.25 7.70
N PRO A 17 3.96 -25.46 8.04
CA PRO A 17 3.59 -26.26 9.21
C PRO A 17 4.00 -25.60 10.54
N ALA A 18 3.35 -26.00 11.64
CA ALA A 18 3.55 -25.36 12.95
C ALA A 18 4.99 -25.48 13.49
N PHE A 19 5.71 -26.55 13.18
CA PHE A 19 7.09 -26.76 13.63
C PHE A 19 8.08 -25.72 13.11
N VAL A 20 7.76 -25.04 11.99
CA VAL A 20 8.58 -23.97 11.41
C VAL A 20 8.76 -22.81 12.37
N SER A 21 7.76 -22.52 13.22
CA SER A 21 7.86 -21.48 14.24
C SER A 21 8.97 -21.73 15.26
N GLU A 22 9.21 -23.01 15.59
CA GLU A 22 10.31 -23.41 16.50
C GLU A 22 11.68 -23.22 15.84
N GLN A 23 11.80 -23.57 14.57
CA GLN A 23 13.03 -23.34 13.78
C GLN A 23 13.36 -21.85 13.72
N ILE A 24 12.36 -20.99 13.43
CA ILE A 24 12.53 -19.53 13.41
C ILE A 24 12.93 -19.00 14.80
N ARG A 25 12.29 -19.50 15.87
CA ARG A 25 12.61 -19.09 17.24
C ARG A 25 14.04 -19.46 17.63
N ASN A 26 14.51 -20.64 17.26
CA ASN A 26 15.88 -21.07 17.50
C ASN A 26 16.89 -20.24 16.72
N LEU A 27 16.52 -19.73 15.54
CA LEU A 27 17.40 -18.94 14.68
C LEU A 27 17.50 -17.46 15.09
N VAL A 28 16.35 -16.81 15.35
CA VAL A 28 16.28 -15.34 15.54
C VAL A 28 15.63 -14.90 16.86
N GLY A 29 15.21 -15.83 17.71
CA GLY A 29 14.41 -15.53 18.90
C GLY A 29 12.98 -15.12 18.53
N SER A 30 12.50 -13.98 19.02
CA SER A 30 11.22 -13.44 18.60
C SER A 30 11.26 -12.99 17.13
N TYR A 31 10.18 -13.26 16.40
CA TYR A 31 10.04 -12.90 14.98
C TYR A 31 8.98 -11.81 14.84
N PRO A 32 9.37 -10.53 14.77
CA PRO A 32 8.42 -9.45 14.55
C PRO A 32 7.95 -9.46 13.10
N VAL A 33 6.64 -9.42 12.87
CA VAL A 33 6.06 -9.29 11.52
C VAL A 33 5.86 -7.82 11.13
N ASP A 34 5.86 -6.93 12.13
CA ASP A 34 5.76 -5.49 11.96
C ASP A 34 6.33 -4.78 13.21
N VAL A 35 6.58 -3.49 13.09
CA VAL A 35 6.97 -2.61 14.19
C VAL A 35 5.78 -1.80 14.66
N LYS A 36 5.75 -1.46 15.95
CA LYS A 36 4.70 -0.57 16.47
C LYS A 36 4.96 0.84 15.97
N LEU A 37 3.88 1.54 15.54
CA LEU A 37 3.98 2.94 15.11
C LEU A 37 4.66 3.78 16.19
N SER A 38 5.60 4.60 15.76
CA SER A 38 6.43 5.41 16.64
C SER A 38 5.72 6.68 17.10
N HIS A 39 6.07 7.10 18.32
CA HIS A 39 5.84 8.49 18.73
C HIS A 39 6.95 9.39 18.13
N PRO A 40 6.66 10.66 17.75
CA PRO A 40 7.62 11.57 17.15
C PRO A 40 8.96 11.69 17.92
N ASP A 41 8.92 11.57 19.25
CA ASP A 41 10.11 11.66 20.10
C ASP A 41 10.99 10.39 20.13
N LYS A 42 10.57 9.32 19.44
CA LYS A 42 11.25 8.01 19.44
C LYS A 42 11.70 7.55 18.05
N ARG A 43 11.98 8.50 17.16
CA ARG A 43 12.34 8.19 15.76
C ARG A 43 13.55 7.28 15.62
N ASP A 44 14.62 7.53 16.40
CA ASP A 44 15.81 6.68 16.35
C ASP A 44 15.49 5.25 16.80
N GLN A 45 14.76 5.09 17.90
CA GLN A 45 14.32 3.77 18.36
C GLN A 45 13.50 3.07 17.30
N PHE A 46 12.55 3.76 16.66
CA PHE A 46 11.70 3.21 15.61
C PHE A 46 12.50 2.77 14.38
N LYS A 47 13.44 3.59 13.93
CA LYS A 47 14.37 3.24 12.86
C LYS A 47 15.13 1.95 13.20
N ASP A 48 15.73 1.88 14.42
CA ASP A 48 16.50 0.72 14.86
C ASP A 48 15.64 -0.55 15.00
N GLU A 49 14.38 -0.42 15.41
CA GLU A 49 13.41 -1.54 15.42
C GLU A 49 13.12 -2.07 14.01
N ILE A 50 12.97 -1.18 13.00
CA ILE A 50 12.79 -1.58 11.60
C ILE A 50 14.00 -2.36 11.10
N TYR A 51 15.22 -1.83 11.27
CA TYR A 51 16.45 -2.55 10.87
C TYR A 51 16.60 -3.89 11.60
N THR A 52 16.19 -3.95 12.87
CA THR A 52 16.23 -5.20 13.64
C THR A 52 15.24 -6.22 13.14
N MET A 53 14.03 -5.80 12.80
CA MET A 53 13.01 -6.63 12.16
C MET A 53 13.52 -7.19 10.83
N SER A 54 13.98 -6.34 9.94
CA SER A 54 14.45 -6.75 8.60
C SER A 54 15.65 -7.68 8.66
N ARG A 55 16.65 -7.43 9.53
CA ARG A 55 17.76 -8.36 9.74
C ARG A 55 17.29 -9.77 10.09
N LYS A 56 16.28 -9.89 10.96
CA LYS A 56 15.70 -11.19 11.33
C LYS A 56 14.97 -11.84 10.15
N HIS A 57 14.21 -11.05 9.37
CA HIS A 57 13.54 -11.53 8.17
C HIS A 57 14.55 -12.08 7.17
N PHE A 58 15.59 -11.33 6.83
CA PHE A 58 16.62 -11.76 5.89
C PHE A 58 17.43 -12.96 6.40
N GLN A 59 17.68 -13.06 7.72
CA GLN A 59 18.32 -14.22 8.31
C GLN A 59 17.46 -15.48 8.16
N VAL A 60 16.15 -15.39 8.38
CA VAL A 60 15.20 -16.49 8.19
C VAL A 60 15.09 -16.87 6.71
N VAL A 61 15.05 -15.89 5.81
CA VAL A 61 15.02 -16.11 4.35
C VAL A 61 16.26 -16.90 3.91
N ARG A 62 17.47 -16.45 4.27
CA ARG A 62 18.72 -17.17 3.92
C ARG A 62 18.73 -18.60 4.47
N TYR A 63 18.26 -18.79 5.69
CA TYR A 63 18.18 -20.13 6.27
C TYR A 63 17.24 -21.04 5.47
N PHE A 64 16.04 -20.57 5.09
CA PHE A 64 15.10 -21.41 4.36
C PHE A 64 15.53 -21.65 2.91
N LEU A 65 16.10 -20.67 2.24
CA LEU A 65 16.65 -20.87 0.88
C LEU A 65 17.71 -21.95 0.82
N GLN A 66 18.51 -22.12 1.90
CA GLN A 66 19.61 -23.11 1.95
C GLN A 66 19.21 -24.47 2.52
N ASN A 67 18.11 -24.58 3.28
CA ASN A 67 17.81 -25.78 4.06
C ASN A 67 16.45 -26.42 3.71
N ILE A 68 15.67 -25.84 2.82
CA ILE A 68 14.37 -26.36 2.40
C ILE A 68 14.32 -26.35 0.88
N ASP A 69 13.89 -27.48 0.28
CA ASP A 69 13.59 -27.52 -1.15
C ASP A 69 12.35 -26.69 -1.44
N TRP A 70 12.41 -25.85 -2.49
CA TRP A 70 11.33 -24.95 -2.87
C TRP A 70 11.25 -24.79 -4.40
N ASP A 71 10.05 -24.69 -4.91
CA ASP A 71 9.75 -24.31 -6.31
C ASP A 71 9.33 -22.83 -6.40
N TYR A 72 8.79 -22.29 -5.31
CA TYR A 72 8.36 -20.89 -5.19
C TYR A 72 8.70 -20.36 -3.81
N PHE A 73 9.38 -19.22 -3.77
CA PHE A 73 9.71 -18.53 -2.54
C PHE A 73 9.24 -17.07 -2.60
N GLN A 74 8.62 -16.58 -1.53
CA GLN A 74 8.15 -15.21 -1.43
C GLN A 74 8.59 -14.56 -0.12
N LEU A 75 9.16 -13.37 -0.21
CA LEU A 75 9.44 -12.47 0.90
C LEU A 75 8.60 -11.21 0.77
N VAL A 76 8.06 -10.73 1.88
CA VAL A 76 7.46 -9.39 1.99
C VAL A 76 8.29 -8.58 2.97
N GLU A 77 8.83 -7.45 2.50
CA GLU A 77 9.60 -6.50 3.31
C GLU A 77 8.80 -5.21 3.48
N ILE A 78 8.40 -4.92 4.72
CA ILE A 78 7.53 -3.77 5.06
C ILE A 78 8.32 -2.54 5.52
N GLY A 79 9.62 -2.68 5.75
CA GLY A 79 10.46 -1.61 6.27
C GLY A 79 10.45 -0.33 5.45
N PRO A 80 10.48 -0.37 4.09
CA PRO A 80 10.39 0.82 3.27
C PRO A 80 9.12 1.63 3.55
N ASP A 81 7.98 0.96 3.62
CA ASP A 81 6.69 1.58 3.92
C ASP A 81 6.72 2.29 5.28
N ARG A 82 7.21 1.62 6.32
CA ARG A 82 7.29 2.17 7.68
C ARG A 82 8.20 3.38 7.76
N LEU A 83 9.35 3.34 7.08
CA LEU A 83 10.26 4.48 7.04
C LEU A 83 9.69 5.64 6.25
N GLN A 84 9.10 5.39 5.08
CA GLN A 84 8.50 6.44 4.26
C GLN A 84 7.40 7.18 5.02
N HIS A 85 6.48 6.48 5.68
CA HIS A 85 5.41 7.10 6.46
C HIS A 85 5.88 7.96 7.64
N ASN A 86 7.08 7.72 8.17
CA ASN A 86 7.59 8.40 9.37
C ASN A 86 8.74 9.38 9.10
N PHE A 87 9.39 9.28 7.92
CA PHE A 87 10.59 10.07 7.62
C PHE A 87 10.51 10.83 6.29
N TRP A 88 9.39 10.78 5.56
CA TRP A 88 9.24 11.46 4.26
C TRP A 88 9.49 12.96 4.37
N ARG A 89 9.02 13.63 5.43
CA ARG A 89 9.23 15.07 5.69
C ARG A 89 10.71 15.48 5.71
N PHE A 90 11.59 14.58 6.10
CA PHE A 90 13.02 14.86 6.20
C PHE A 90 13.73 14.73 4.86
N HIS A 91 13.15 13.96 3.96
CA HIS A 91 13.68 13.69 2.62
C HIS A 91 13.12 14.66 1.57
N ASP A 92 11.81 14.93 1.58
CA ASP A 92 11.12 15.75 0.58
C ASP A 92 11.25 17.26 0.88
N PRO A 93 12.03 18.05 0.09
CA PRO A 93 12.23 19.48 0.33
C PRO A 93 10.96 20.31 0.18
N TYR A 94 9.90 19.77 -0.41
CA TYR A 94 8.60 20.45 -0.56
C TYR A 94 7.60 20.07 0.54
N HIS A 95 8.00 19.21 1.47
CA HIS A 95 7.14 18.89 2.60
C HIS A 95 7.02 20.09 3.56
N PRO A 96 5.83 20.41 4.11
CA PRO A 96 5.63 21.61 4.96
C PRO A 96 6.45 21.59 6.26
N PHE A 97 6.90 20.43 6.70
CA PHE A 97 7.78 20.25 7.87
C PHE A 97 9.21 19.88 7.48
N HIS A 98 9.61 20.17 6.24
CA HIS A 98 10.97 19.89 5.83
C HIS A 98 11.98 20.76 6.60
N GLU A 99 13.02 20.12 7.12
CA GLU A 99 14.15 20.76 7.77
C GLU A 99 15.39 20.45 6.92
N PRO A 100 16.03 21.45 6.27
CA PRO A 100 17.14 21.20 5.33
C PRO A 100 18.33 20.46 5.93
N ASP A 101 18.69 20.78 7.17
CA ASP A 101 19.89 20.24 7.86
C ASP A 101 19.52 19.24 8.96
N ASN A 102 18.53 18.39 8.72
CA ASN A 102 18.09 17.40 9.69
C ASN A 102 18.92 16.10 9.63
N PRO A 103 19.04 15.35 10.76
CA PRO A 103 19.83 14.12 10.82
C PRO A 103 19.19 12.92 10.11
N TYR A 104 17.92 13.02 9.70
CA TYR A 104 17.15 11.93 9.11
C TYR A 104 17.01 12.01 7.59
N ARG A 105 17.65 12.98 6.95
CA ARG A 105 17.54 13.24 5.51
C ARG A 105 17.80 12.01 4.65
N GLU A 106 18.81 11.25 5.01
CA GLU A 106 19.28 10.10 4.24
C GLU A 106 18.68 8.75 4.71
N VAL A 107 17.86 8.73 5.75
CA VAL A 107 17.34 7.48 6.36
C VAL A 107 16.64 6.57 5.36
N ILE A 108 15.82 7.12 4.46
CA ILE A 108 15.12 6.34 3.44
C ILE A 108 16.13 5.78 2.42
N ARG A 109 17.07 6.61 1.95
CA ARG A 109 18.12 6.19 1.01
C ARG A 109 19.02 5.10 1.63
N ASP A 110 19.49 5.31 2.85
CA ASP A 110 20.37 4.36 3.54
C ASP A 110 19.68 3.02 3.74
N TYR A 111 18.37 3.04 3.96
CA TYR A 111 17.62 1.80 4.07
C TYR A 111 17.50 1.06 2.73
N TYR A 112 17.31 1.76 1.61
CA TYR A 112 17.34 1.13 0.28
C TYR A 112 18.72 0.56 -0.05
N LEU A 113 19.82 1.22 0.34
CA LEU A 113 21.18 0.67 0.22
C LEU A 113 21.35 -0.60 1.07
N TYR A 114 20.79 -0.61 2.28
CA TYR A 114 20.78 -1.79 3.12
C TYR A 114 19.98 -2.94 2.45
N LEU A 115 18.81 -2.68 1.90
CA LEU A 115 18.02 -3.68 1.19
C LEU A 115 18.73 -4.22 -0.07
N ASP A 116 19.38 -3.36 -0.82
CA ASP A 116 20.19 -3.75 -1.98
C ASP A 116 21.30 -4.72 -1.57
N HIS A 117 22.02 -4.42 -0.49
CA HIS A 117 23.01 -5.33 0.07
C HIS A 117 22.41 -6.67 0.51
N GLU A 118 21.30 -6.66 1.25
CA GLU A 118 20.64 -7.90 1.72
C GLU A 118 20.12 -8.74 0.54
N LEU A 119 19.56 -8.09 -0.50
CA LEU A 119 19.16 -8.76 -1.73
C LEU A 119 20.37 -9.36 -2.46
N GLY A 120 21.49 -8.65 -2.54
CA GLY A 120 22.72 -9.19 -3.09
C GLY A 120 23.13 -10.51 -2.41
N THR A 121 23.10 -10.55 -1.06
CA THR A 121 23.40 -11.78 -0.30
C THR A 121 22.40 -12.93 -0.56
N ILE A 122 21.14 -12.61 -0.90
CA ILE A 122 20.15 -13.62 -1.31
C ILE A 122 20.47 -14.13 -2.72
N LEU A 123 20.76 -13.22 -3.65
CA LEU A 123 21.07 -13.58 -5.04
C LEU A 123 22.28 -14.51 -5.13
N ASP A 124 23.27 -14.33 -4.28
CA ASP A 124 24.44 -15.21 -4.18
C ASP A 124 24.11 -16.66 -3.75
N LEU A 125 22.93 -16.89 -3.19
CA LEU A 125 22.43 -18.23 -2.78
C LEU A 125 21.59 -18.92 -3.85
N LEU A 126 21.15 -18.18 -4.87
CA LEU A 126 20.28 -18.70 -5.92
C LEU A 126 21.08 -19.25 -7.08
N ASP A 127 20.51 -20.22 -7.78
CA ASP A 127 21.10 -20.73 -9.00
C ASP A 127 20.80 -19.84 -10.21
N GLU A 128 21.53 -20.04 -11.30
CA GLU A 128 21.41 -19.26 -12.53
C GLU A 128 20.08 -19.48 -13.27
N GLU A 129 19.30 -20.49 -12.90
CA GLU A 129 17.98 -20.79 -13.49
C GLU A 129 16.83 -20.17 -12.70
N THR A 130 17.11 -19.55 -11.54
CA THR A 130 16.08 -18.95 -10.70
C THR A 130 15.51 -17.68 -11.32
N ILE A 131 14.19 -17.63 -11.47
CA ILE A 131 13.45 -16.44 -11.89
C ILE A 131 13.28 -15.52 -10.68
N ILE A 132 13.59 -14.24 -10.85
CA ILE A 132 13.52 -13.26 -9.77
C ILE A 132 12.50 -12.18 -10.13
N LEU A 133 11.55 -11.94 -9.23
CA LEU A 133 10.58 -10.86 -9.32
C LEU A 133 10.63 -10.00 -8.05
N VAL A 134 11.01 -8.74 -8.20
CA VAL A 134 10.85 -7.72 -7.18
C VAL A 134 9.66 -6.86 -7.54
N VAL A 135 8.71 -6.66 -6.61
CA VAL A 135 7.47 -5.94 -6.90
C VAL A 135 7.07 -5.04 -5.75
N SER A 136 6.63 -3.83 -6.08
CA SER A 136 5.86 -2.95 -5.21
C SER A 136 4.50 -2.68 -5.84
N CYS A 137 3.42 -2.86 -5.08
CA CYS A 137 2.07 -2.61 -5.57
C CYS A 137 1.66 -1.13 -5.54
N TYR A 138 2.45 -0.27 -4.92
CA TYR A 138 2.24 1.18 -4.84
C TYR A 138 3.58 1.92 -4.74
N GLY A 139 3.58 3.16 -5.15
CA GLY A 139 4.64 4.12 -4.85
C GLY A 139 4.27 4.96 -3.62
N VAL A 140 5.03 6.02 -3.39
CA VAL A 140 4.80 6.96 -2.29
C VAL A 140 4.73 8.37 -2.83
N GLN A 141 3.87 9.19 -2.23
CA GLN A 141 3.70 10.59 -2.58
C GLN A 141 3.42 11.42 -1.33
N ARG A 142 3.74 12.72 -1.40
CA ARG A 142 3.45 13.67 -0.34
C ARG A 142 1.94 13.81 -0.14
N LEU A 143 1.51 13.96 1.12
CA LEU A 143 0.14 14.32 1.44
C LEU A 143 -0.13 15.82 1.19
N GLU A 144 -1.28 16.11 0.60
CA GLU A 144 -1.81 17.47 0.43
C GLU A 144 -2.77 17.86 1.58
N GLY A 145 -3.29 16.88 2.31
CA GLY A 145 -4.17 17.09 3.45
C GLY A 145 -4.98 15.89 3.85
N GLY A 146 -5.91 16.09 4.76
CA GLY A 146 -6.89 15.08 5.17
C GLY A 146 -8.32 15.56 4.91
N PHE A 147 -9.20 14.68 4.42
CA PHE A 147 -10.63 14.93 4.29
C PHE A 147 -11.42 14.10 5.30
N CYS A 148 -12.17 14.76 6.18
CA CYS A 148 -12.96 14.13 7.23
C CYS A 148 -14.32 13.69 6.67
N LEU A 149 -14.34 12.51 6.03
CA LEU A 149 -15.51 12.06 5.27
C LEU A 149 -16.73 11.80 6.16
N ASN A 150 -16.56 11.23 7.35
CA ASN A 150 -17.69 11.06 8.28
C ASN A 150 -18.21 12.37 8.86
N GLU A 151 -17.38 13.42 9.00
CA GLU A 151 -17.86 14.77 9.31
C GLU A 151 -18.74 15.32 8.18
N TRP A 152 -18.31 15.10 6.93
CA TRP A 152 -19.11 15.48 5.78
C TRP A 152 -20.45 14.74 5.74
N LEU A 153 -20.45 13.43 6.00
CA LEU A 153 -21.67 12.63 6.06
C LEU A 153 -22.61 13.08 7.19
N VAL A 154 -22.05 13.48 8.34
CA VAL A 154 -22.85 14.08 9.44
C VAL A 154 -23.45 15.42 9.01
N LYS A 155 -22.66 16.28 8.37
CA LYS A 155 -23.13 17.59 7.88
C LYS A 155 -24.22 17.44 6.81
N GLU A 156 -24.12 16.44 5.93
CA GLU A 156 -25.15 16.13 4.92
C GLU A 156 -26.39 15.41 5.52
N GLY A 157 -26.38 15.07 6.82
CA GLY A 157 -27.47 14.35 7.49
C GLY A 157 -27.58 12.87 7.09
N LEU A 158 -26.54 12.32 6.47
CA LEU A 158 -26.47 10.93 6.02
C LEU A 158 -25.97 9.98 7.12
N LEU A 159 -25.07 10.46 7.98
CA LEU A 159 -24.63 9.79 9.22
C LEU A 159 -25.20 10.54 10.41
N VAL A 160 -25.97 9.84 11.24
CA VAL A 160 -26.61 10.43 12.43
C VAL A 160 -26.03 9.79 13.67
N LEU A 161 -25.48 10.61 14.56
CA LEU A 161 -24.96 10.17 15.85
C LEU A 161 -26.00 10.37 16.94
N LYS A 162 -25.95 9.56 18.00
CA LYS A 162 -26.75 9.77 19.21
C LYS A 162 -26.33 11.03 19.95
N GLU A 163 -25.01 11.26 19.97
CA GLU A 163 -24.38 12.45 20.52
C GLU A 163 -23.16 12.80 19.67
N TYR A 164 -22.98 14.07 19.33
CA TYR A 164 -21.82 14.53 18.59
C TYR A 164 -20.63 14.69 19.55
N PRO A 165 -19.48 14.04 19.30
CA PRO A 165 -18.36 14.06 20.20
C PRO A 165 -17.67 15.43 20.25
N THR A 166 -17.27 15.84 21.45
CA THR A 166 -16.53 17.11 21.68
C THR A 166 -15.05 17.00 21.31
N GLU A 167 -14.53 15.78 21.26
CA GLU A 167 -13.15 15.45 20.87
C GLU A 167 -13.19 14.44 19.75
N ARG A 168 -12.06 14.28 19.05
CA ARG A 168 -11.91 13.33 17.97
C ARG A 168 -12.10 11.89 18.44
N VAL A 169 -13.07 11.20 17.86
CA VAL A 169 -13.40 9.80 18.15
C VAL A 169 -13.34 8.99 16.84
N PRO A 170 -12.58 7.87 16.77
CA PRO A 170 -12.59 6.95 15.64
C PRO A 170 -14.00 6.40 15.39
N PHE A 171 -14.35 6.16 14.12
CA PHE A 171 -15.68 5.69 13.73
C PHE A 171 -16.13 4.45 14.52
N CYS A 172 -15.26 3.47 14.75
CA CYS A 172 -15.59 2.24 15.48
C CYS A 172 -15.98 2.45 16.93
N GLN A 173 -15.74 3.63 17.51
CA GLN A 173 -16.10 3.99 18.88
C GLN A 173 -17.30 4.96 18.94
N LEU A 174 -17.83 5.40 17.81
CA LEU A 174 -18.95 6.33 17.76
C LEU A 174 -20.27 5.65 18.14
N GLN A 175 -21.13 6.40 18.83
CA GLN A 175 -22.49 5.98 19.09
C GLN A 175 -23.42 6.38 17.94
N VAL A 176 -23.49 5.54 16.91
CA VAL A 176 -24.29 5.78 15.72
C VAL A 176 -25.78 5.51 16.01
N ASN A 177 -26.66 6.39 15.52
CA ASN A 177 -28.09 6.17 15.47
C ASN A 177 -28.46 5.49 14.15
N TRP A 178 -28.43 4.16 14.14
CA TRP A 178 -28.66 3.36 12.95
C TRP A 178 -30.07 3.47 12.37
N GLU A 179 -31.06 3.81 13.19
CA GLU A 179 -32.45 4.02 12.73
C GLU A 179 -32.61 5.28 11.87
N LYS A 180 -31.59 6.18 11.88
CA LYS A 180 -31.61 7.42 11.11
C LYS A 180 -30.41 7.53 10.15
N THR A 181 -29.41 6.69 10.29
CA THR A 181 -28.20 6.70 9.45
C THR A 181 -28.46 5.99 8.15
N GLN A 182 -28.20 6.65 7.04
CA GLN A 182 -28.30 6.11 5.67
C GLN A 182 -26.96 5.62 5.13
N VAL A 183 -25.86 6.30 5.47
CA VAL A 183 -24.51 6.03 4.94
C VAL A 183 -23.47 6.26 6.03
N TRP A 184 -22.43 5.45 6.03
CA TRP A 184 -21.22 5.66 6.84
C TRP A 184 -19.99 5.33 6.03
N SER A 185 -18.83 5.76 6.51
CA SER A 185 -17.56 5.51 5.85
C SER A 185 -16.54 4.90 6.79
N GLU A 186 -15.73 3.99 6.26
CA GLU A 186 -14.46 3.59 6.80
C GLU A 186 -13.33 4.25 5.99
N GLY A 187 -12.39 4.89 6.70
CA GLY A 187 -11.32 5.66 6.10
C GLY A 187 -10.09 4.85 5.73
N GLY A 188 -9.04 5.54 5.36
CA GLY A 188 -7.75 5.01 4.98
C GLY A 188 -7.18 5.72 3.75
N TYR A 189 -6.46 4.99 2.91
CA TYR A 189 -5.96 5.51 1.62
C TYR A 189 -7.10 5.78 0.64
N SER A 190 -8.06 4.85 0.55
CA SER A 190 -9.33 5.02 -0.13
C SER A 190 -10.45 4.88 0.89
N ALA A 191 -11.47 5.72 0.81
CA ALA A 191 -12.66 5.56 1.62
C ALA A 191 -13.56 4.45 1.08
N ARG A 192 -14.15 3.71 2.00
CA ARG A 192 -15.19 2.72 1.72
C ARG A 192 -16.49 3.23 2.31
N LEU A 193 -17.47 3.54 1.46
CA LEU A 193 -18.79 3.96 1.90
C LEU A 193 -19.74 2.75 1.89
N PHE A 194 -20.49 2.64 2.96
CA PHE A 194 -21.51 1.61 3.17
C PHE A 194 -22.88 2.26 3.33
N PHE A 195 -23.90 1.66 2.74
CA PHE A 195 -25.24 2.16 2.78
C PHE A 195 -26.11 1.26 3.66
N ASN A 196 -26.92 1.86 4.51
CA ASN A 196 -27.77 1.17 5.48
C ASN A 196 -29.05 0.64 4.80
N VAL A 197 -28.90 -0.38 3.94
CA VAL A 197 -29.95 -0.89 3.08
C VAL A 197 -30.87 -1.84 3.83
N LYS A 198 -32.19 -1.63 3.69
CA LYS A 198 -33.22 -2.47 4.29
C LYS A 198 -33.15 -3.90 3.74
N GLY A 199 -33.08 -4.86 4.64
CA GLY A 199 -32.98 -6.28 4.33
C GLY A 199 -31.54 -6.77 4.04
N ARG A 200 -30.56 -5.86 3.97
CA ARG A 200 -29.13 -6.19 3.89
C ARG A 200 -28.46 -5.94 5.25
N GLU A 201 -28.65 -4.75 5.79
CA GLU A 201 -28.10 -4.38 7.10
C GLU A 201 -29.08 -4.69 8.23
N PRO A 202 -28.61 -5.04 9.44
CA PRO A 202 -29.47 -5.40 10.57
C PRO A 202 -30.49 -4.33 10.96
N GLN A 203 -30.14 -3.06 10.82
CA GLN A 203 -30.98 -1.89 11.08
C GLN A 203 -31.16 -1.05 9.81
N GLY A 204 -31.21 -1.70 8.64
CA GLY A 204 -31.34 -1.04 7.35
C GLY A 204 -32.62 -0.23 7.21
N ILE A 205 -32.47 1.02 6.75
CA ILE A 205 -33.57 1.96 6.55
C ILE A 205 -33.76 2.37 5.10
N LEU A 206 -32.69 2.34 4.29
CA LEU A 206 -32.71 2.74 2.89
C LEU A 206 -33.43 1.68 2.05
N SER A 207 -34.49 2.09 1.35
CA SER A 207 -35.18 1.17 0.45
C SER A 207 -34.34 0.89 -0.81
N GLN A 208 -34.50 -0.30 -1.39
CA GLN A 208 -33.83 -0.65 -2.65
C GLN A 208 -34.13 0.32 -3.78
N ALA A 209 -35.34 0.90 -3.82
CA ALA A 209 -35.73 1.87 -4.83
C ALA A 209 -34.96 3.20 -4.72
N ASN A 210 -34.52 3.58 -3.51
CA ASN A 210 -33.77 4.81 -3.28
C ASN A 210 -32.25 4.60 -3.30
N TYR A 211 -31.80 3.35 -3.30
CA TYR A 211 -30.39 2.99 -3.17
C TYR A 211 -29.54 3.57 -4.30
N GLU A 212 -29.88 3.27 -5.56
CA GLU A 212 -29.10 3.76 -6.71
C GLU A 212 -29.13 5.29 -6.82
N LYS A 213 -30.30 5.88 -6.57
CA LYS A 213 -30.44 7.33 -6.59
C LYS A 213 -29.52 8.01 -5.58
N LEU A 214 -29.46 7.50 -4.34
CA LEU A 214 -28.61 8.05 -3.30
C LEU A 214 -27.12 7.82 -3.63
N ARG A 215 -26.75 6.66 -4.20
CA ARG A 215 -25.38 6.40 -4.68
C ARG A 215 -24.94 7.46 -5.70
N ASP A 216 -25.75 7.74 -6.68
CA ASP A 216 -25.46 8.73 -7.72
C ASP A 216 -25.40 10.17 -7.17
N GLU A 217 -26.31 10.52 -6.25
CA GLU A 217 -26.31 11.83 -5.58
C GLU A 217 -25.02 12.04 -4.77
N ILE A 218 -24.58 11.03 -4.00
CA ILE A 218 -23.34 11.09 -3.21
C ILE A 218 -22.14 11.15 -4.13
N ARG A 219 -22.09 10.35 -5.21
CA ARG A 219 -21.04 10.41 -6.23
C ARG A 219 -20.86 11.81 -6.77
N MET A 220 -21.92 12.42 -7.27
CA MET A 220 -21.89 13.77 -7.83
C MET A 220 -21.42 14.82 -6.81
N LYS A 221 -21.91 14.74 -5.57
CA LYS A 221 -21.49 15.64 -4.49
C LYS A 221 -20.01 15.51 -4.17
N LEU A 222 -19.49 14.29 -4.05
CA LEU A 222 -18.07 14.05 -3.75
C LEU A 222 -17.16 14.47 -4.90
N GLU A 223 -17.56 14.21 -6.15
CA GLU A 223 -16.81 14.62 -7.35
C GLU A 223 -16.76 16.15 -7.53
N SER A 224 -17.71 16.88 -6.93
CA SER A 224 -17.76 18.34 -6.96
C SER A 224 -17.03 19.03 -5.79
N LEU A 225 -16.42 18.27 -4.87
CA LEU A 225 -15.74 18.85 -3.72
C LEU A 225 -14.51 19.65 -4.12
N VAL A 226 -14.32 20.76 -3.42
CA VAL A 226 -13.13 21.61 -3.53
C VAL A 226 -12.45 21.72 -2.18
N ASP A 227 -11.16 21.96 -2.16
CA ASP A 227 -10.40 22.26 -0.96
C ASP A 227 -10.72 23.68 -0.41
N PRO A 228 -10.18 24.07 0.75
CA PRO A 228 -10.40 25.41 1.31
C PRO A 228 -9.94 26.57 0.40
N GLU A 229 -9.02 26.32 -0.51
CA GLU A 229 -8.51 27.29 -1.50
C GLU A 229 -9.37 27.33 -2.77
N GLY A 230 -10.39 26.48 -2.89
CA GLY A 230 -11.30 26.39 -4.05
C GLY A 230 -10.77 25.52 -5.20
N LYS A 231 -9.69 24.76 -4.99
CA LYS A 231 -9.17 23.80 -5.96
C LYS A 231 -9.95 22.49 -5.85
N SER A 232 -10.27 21.86 -6.98
CA SER A 232 -10.90 20.54 -6.99
C SER A 232 -10.08 19.51 -6.23
N LEU A 233 -10.76 18.69 -5.42
CA LEU A 233 -10.14 17.51 -4.79
C LEU A 233 -9.87 16.36 -5.78
N GLU A 234 -10.27 16.50 -7.03
CA GLU A 234 -10.10 15.47 -8.07
C GLU A 234 -10.60 14.10 -7.58
N ALA A 235 -11.82 14.09 -7.02
CA ALA A 235 -12.40 12.88 -6.47
C ALA A 235 -12.68 11.85 -7.55
N VAL A 236 -12.27 10.61 -7.32
CA VAL A 236 -12.65 9.44 -8.10
C VAL A 236 -13.58 8.60 -7.24
N VAL A 237 -14.84 8.48 -7.65
CA VAL A 237 -15.87 7.72 -6.93
C VAL A 237 -16.30 6.53 -7.78
N LEU A 238 -15.94 5.34 -7.33
CA LEU A 238 -16.14 4.09 -8.06
C LEU A 238 -17.28 3.28 -7.44
N LYS A 239 -18.13 2.73 -8.26
CA LYS A 239 -19.06 1.67 -7.88
C LYS A 239 -18.35 0.32 -8.04
N PRO A 240 -18.40 -0.59 -7.04
CA PRO A 240 -17.73 -1.89 -7.15
C PRO A 240 -18.13 -2.71 -8.38
N ASP A 241 -19.37 -2.62 -8.82
CA ASP A 241 -19.89 -3.27 -10.02
C ASP A 241 -19.35 -2.69 -11.33
N GLU A 242 -18.74 -1.50 -11.30
CA GLU A 242 -18.02 -0.92 -12.46
C GLU A 242 -16.58 -1.46 -12.59
N ILE A 243 -16.00 -1.96 -11.51
CA ILE A 243 -14.57 -2.35 -11.44
C ILE A 243 -14.33 -3.83 -11.17
N TYR A 244 -15.29 -4.53 -10.56
CA TYR A 244 -15.18 -5.95 -10.25
C TYR A 244 -16.19 -6.78 -11.06
N THR A 245 -15.76 -7.88 -11.63
CA THR A 245 -16.64 -8.82 -12.35
C THR A 245 -17.62 -9.53 -11.43
N LYS A 246 -17.32 -9.61 -10.13
CA LYS A 246 -18.16 -10.19 -9.10
C LYS A 246 -18.04 -9.39 -7.82
N VAL A 247 -19.16 -8.93 -7.31
CA VAL A 247 -19.28 -8.24 -6.03
C VAL A 247 -19.72 -9.24 -4.97
N SER A 248 -18.96 -9.32 -3.87
CA SER A 248 -19.23 -10.23 -2.74
C SER A 248 -20.01 -9.51 -1.62
N PRO A 249 -20.74 -10.23 -0.75
CA PRO A 249 -21.31 -9.64 0.45
C PRO A 249 -20.22 -8.94 1.30
N GLY A 250 -20.55 -7.77 1.82
CA GLY A 250 -19.60 -6.95 2.60
C GLY A 250 -18.70 -6.02 1.76
N THR A 251 -18.80 -6.06 0.43
CA THR A 251 -18.17 -5.05 -0.43
C THR A 251 -18.79 -3.67 -0.15
N PRO A 252 -17.98 -2.59 -0.08
CA PRO A 252 -18.51 -1.23 0.06
C PRO A 252 -19.42 -0.87 -1.12
N ASP A 253 -20.32 0.05 -0.92
CA ASP A 253 -21.23 0.52 -1.97
C ASP A 253 -20.56 1.55 -2.90
N LEU A 254 -19.62 2.34 -2.35
CA LEU A 254 -18.76 3.25 -3.11
C LEU A 254 -17.33 3.17 -2.57
N ILE A 255 -16.36 3.29 -3.48
CA ILE A 255 -14.94 3.46 -3.16
C ILE A 255 -14.55 4.86 -3.61
N VAL A 256 -13.95 5.65 -2.71
CA VAL A 256 -13.64 7.06 -2.98
C VAL A 256 -12.15 7.31 -2.77
N GLN A 257 -11.56 8.01 -3.73
CA GLN A 257 -10.18 8.48 -3.69
C GLN A 257 -10.15 9.97 -4.01
N PHE A 258 -9.25 10.73 -3.39
CA PHE A 258 -9.07 12.15 -3.66
C PHE A 258 -7.64 12.43 -4.12
N GLY A 259 -7.49 13.26 -5.17
CA GLY A 259 -6.23 13.74 -5.69
C GLY A 259 -5.25 12.63 -6.06
N GLY A 260 -5.72 11.53 -6.66
CA GLY A 260 -4.87 10.37 -6.94
C GLY A 260 -4.21 9.78 -5.68
N LEU A 261 -4.92 9.77 -4.56
CA LEU A 261 -4.49 9.34 -3.22
C LEU A 261 -3.58 10.36 -2.49
N SER A 262 -3.41 11.59 -2.98
CA SER A 262 -2.66 12.62 -2.26
C SER A 262 -3.41 13.19 -1.04
N TRP A 263 -4.69 12.87 -0.85
CA TRP A 263 -5.49 13.23 0.30
C TRP A 263 -5.79 12.00 1.17
N ARG A 264 -5.53 12.11 2.47
CA ARG A 264 -5.89 11.08 3.44
C ARG A 264 -7.37 11.15 3.75
N ILE A 265 -8.06 10.02 3.76
CA ILE A 265 -9.44 9.96 4.26
C ILE A 265 -9.43 9.71 5.76
N VAL A 266 -10.08 10.61 6.49
CA VAL A 266 -10.20 10.56 7.95
C VAL A 266 -11.61 10.13 8.31
N ASP A 267 -11.73 9.00 9.00
CA ASP A 267 -13.02 8.39 9.37
C ASP A 267 -13.52 8.83 10.75
N SER A 268 -12.68 9.49 11.55
CA SER A 268 -13.07 9.99 12.87
C SER A 268 -14.03 11.18 12.77
N VAL A 269 -14.85 11.36 13.82
CA VAL A 269 -15.73 12.52 14.00
C VAL A 269 -15.33 13.25 15.28
N GLY A 270 -15.71 14.54 15.40
CA GLY A 270 -15.26 15.46 16.44
C GLY A 270 -14.06 16.34 16.01
N ASN A 271 -13.71 16.30 14.72
CA ASN A 271 -12.65 17.14 14.16
C ASN A 271 -13.10 18.61 13.99
N GLN A 272 -14.40 18.89 14.03
CA GLN A 272 -15.02 20.22 13.85
C GLN A 272 -14.68 20.91 12.52
N THR A 273 -14.10 20.17 11.58
CA THR A 273 -13.72 20.64 10.24
C THR A 273 -13.82 19.50 9.23
N LEU A 274 -14.03 19.85 7.97
CA LEU A 274 -14.02 18.88 6.88
C LEU A 274 -12.60 18.60 6.37
N TYR A 275 -11.67 19.55 6.58
CA TYR A 275 -10.32 19.51 6.02
C TYR A 275 -9.28 19.60 7.11
N LEU A 276 -8.38 18.63 7.16
CA LEU A 276 -7.18 18.72 7.96
C LEU A 276 -6.04 19.21 7.07
N PRO A 277 -5.32 20.26 7.49
CA PRO A 277 -4.17 20.75 6.74
C PRO A 277 -3.08 19.68 6.72
N LYS A 278 -2.24 19.65 5.68
CA LYS A 278 -1.11 18.71 5.55
C LYS A 278 -0.14 18.71 6.73
N SER A 279 -0.14 19.78 7.50
CA SER A 279 0.64 19.92 8.74
C SER A 279 -0.06 19.36 9.99
N HIS A 280 -1.22 18.72 9.83
CA HIS A 280 -1.96 18.23 10.99
C HIS A 280 -1.26 17.02 11.62
N PRO A 281 -1.08 16.97 12.97
CA PRO A 281 -0.28 15.96 13.65
C PRO A 281 -0.81 14.53 13.55
N TYR A 282 -2.06 14.35 13.12
CA TYR A 282 -2.66 13.02 12.88
C TYR A 282 -2.50 12.51 11.45
N LEU A 283 -1.84 13.29 10.57
CA LEU A 283 -1.54 12.84 9.23
C LEU A 283 -0.11 12.29 9.17
N ASP A 284 0.05 11.21 8.42
CA ASP A 284 1.35 10.66 8.09
C ASP A 284 2.16 11.66 7.25
N ASP A 285 3.46 11.44 7.11
CA ASP A 285 4.30 12.31 6.27
C ASP A 285 4.01 12.15 4.78
N CYS A 286 3.50 10.97 4.38
CA CYS A 286 3.22 10.63 2.99
C CYS A 286 1.99 9.74 2.87
N ASN A 287 1.56 9.50 1.64
CA ASN A 287 0.52 8.53 1.31
C ASN A 287 0.99 7.63 0.17
N HIS A 288 0.26 6.54 -0.06
CA HIS A 288 0.53 5.67 -1.20
C HIS A 288 0.21 6.38 -2.51
N GLY A 289 1.06 6.19 -3.52
CA GLY A 289 0.79 6.60 -4.88
C GLY A 289 0.10 5.47 -5.67
N PRO A 290 -0.58 5.80 -6.78
CA PRO A 290 -1.35 4.82 -7.55
C PRO A 290 -0.49 3.85 -8.37
N PHE A 291 0.79 4.15 -8.55
CA PHE A 291 1.71 3.36 -9.35
C PHE A 291 2.76 2.69 -8.47
N GLY A 292 2.96 1.41 -8.67
CA GLY A 292 4.06 0.64 -8.12
C GLY A 292 5.17 0.46 -9.14
N SER A 293 6.11 -0.42 -8.83
CA SER A 293 7.21 -0.79 -9.71
C SER A 293 7.46 -2.30 -9.64
N PHE A 294 8.12 -2.85 -10.65
CA PHE A 294 8.58 -4.22 -10.61
C PHE A 294 9.89 -4.37 -11.38
N ILE A 295 10.67 -5.39 -11.00
CA ILE A 295 11.85 -5.86 -11.72
C ILE A 295 11.65 -7.36 -11.95
N LEU A 296 11.73 -7.81 -13.20
CA LEU A 296 11.64 -9.21 -13.55
C LEU A 296 12.95 -9.65 -14.24
N ALA A 297 13.69 -10.54 -13.59
CA ALA A 297 14.86 -11.18 -14.18
C ALA A 297 14.53 -12.65 -14.49
N VAL A 298 14.66 -13.00 -15.77
CA VAL A 298 14.41 -14.36 -16.25
C VAL A 298 15.74 -14.91 -16.83
N PRO A 299 16.20 -16.06 -16.37
CA PRO A 299 17.42 -16.70 -16.87
C PRO A 299 17.42 -16.86 -18.38
N ASN A 300 18.59 -16.71 -19.00
CA ASN A 300 18.78 -16.87 -20.43
C ASN A 300 17.82 -16.03 -21.31
N ASN A 301 17.20 -15.00 -20.75
CA ASN A 301 16.32 -14.10 -21.48
C ASN A 301 17.12 -12.90 -22.03
N PRO A 302 17.06 -12.65 -23.35
CA PRO A 302 17.75 -11.52 -23.97
C PRO A 302 17.09 -10.18 -23.67
N PHE A 303 15.90 -10.16 -23.04
CA PHE A 303 15.16 -8.93 -22.78
C PHE A 303 15.89 -8.02 -21.80
N ARG A 304 16.06 -6.78 -22.23
CA ARG A 304 16.59 -5.66 -21.43
C ARG A 304 15.69 -4.45 -21.69
N GLY A 305 15.43 -3.64 -20.69
CA GLY A 305 14.73 -2.38 -20.83
C GLY A 305 13.45 -2.28 -20.02
N GLU A 306 12.76 -1.16 -20.17
CA GLU A 306 11.55 -0.82 -19.44
C GLU A 306 10.31 -1.40 -20.13
N ILE A 307 9.33 -1.77 -19.33
CA ILE A 307 8.03 -2.24 -19.79
C ILE A 307 6.95 -1.34 -19.18
N GLU A 308 6.18 -0.70 -20.03
CA GLU A 308 5.08 0.18 -19.63
C GLU A 308 3.72 -0.51 -19.69
N ASN A 309 2.73 0.11 -19.06
CA ASN A 309 1.31 -0.30 -19.11
C ASN A 309 1.04 -1.72 -18.59
N ILE A 310 1.72 -2.08 -17.49
CA ILE A 310 1.53 -3.35 -16.79
C ILE A 310 0.61 -3.15 -15.60
N HIS A 311 -0.30 -4.07 -15.43
CA HIS A 311 -1.17 -4.12 -14.27
C HIS A 311 -0.68 -5.18 -13.28
N LEU A 312 -0.84 -4.94 -11.97
CA LEU A 312 -0.46 -5.90 -10.93
C LEU A 312 -1.08 -7.30 -11.14
N LEU A 313 -2.29 -7.36 -11.69
CA LEU A 313 -2.97 -8.62 -12.05
C LEU A 313 -2.22 -9.45 -13.12
N ASP A 314 -1.33 -8.84 -13.90
CA ASP A 314 -0.56 -9.53 -14.94
C ASP A 314 0.62 -10.35 -14.37
N LEU A 315 1.03 -10.08 -13.13
CA LEU A 315 2.21 -10.72 -12.54
C LEU A 315 1.97 -12.20 -12.21
N ALA A 316 0.84 -12.53 -11.59
CA ALA A 316 0.53 -13.91 -11.23
C ALA A 316 0.41 -14.84 -12.47
N PRO A 317 -0.33 -14.49 -13.54
CA PRO A 317 -0.32 -15.30 -14.76
C PRO A 317 1.05 -15.38 -15.43
N THR A 318 1.88 -14.33 -15.31
CA THR A 318 3.26 -14.36 -15.83
C THR A 318 4.12 -15.36 -15.07
N LEU A 319 4.06 -15.37 -13.74
CA LEU A 319 4.80 -16.32 -12.91
C LEU A 319 4.36 -17.76 -13.16
N LEU A 320 3.07 -18.02 -13.31
CA LEU A 320 2.56 -19.35 -13.64
C LEU A 320 3.11 -19.84 -14.99
N GLU A 321 3.05 -19.00 -16.02
CA GLU A 321 3.54 -19.36 -17.35
C GLU A 321 5.07 -19.57 -17.35
N LEU A 322 5.84 -18.73 -16.65
CA LEU A 322 7.27 -18.89 -16.48
C LEU A 322 7.63 -20.17 -15.72
N GLY A 323 6.82 -20.58 -14.73
CA GLY A 323 6.97 -21.84 -14.00
C GLY A 323 6.44 -23.06 -14.75
N GLY A 324 5.99 -22.92 -16.02
CA GLY A 324 5.48 -24.03 -16.83
C GLY A 324 4.05 -24.46 -16.48
N TYR A 325 3.33 -23.68 -15.70
CA TYR A 325 1.92 -23.95 -15.34
C TYR A 325 0.95 -23.28 -16.31
N SER A 326 -0.21 -23.90 -16.50
CA SER A 326 -1.29 -23.29 -17.26
C SER A 326 -1.96 -22.16 -16.47
N VAL A 327 -2.20 -21.03 -17.13
CA VAL A 327 -2.91 -19.88 -16.53
C VAL A 327 -4.42 -20.21 -16.45
N PRO A 328 -5.04 -20.21 -15.25
CA PRO A 328 -6.46 -20.44 -15.10
C PRO A 328 -7.30 -19.39 -15.86
N PRO A 329 -8.38 -19.82 -16.58
CA PRO A 329 -9.23 -18.89 -17.32
C PRO A 329 -9.94 -17.84 -16.45
N SER A 330 -10.03 -18.08 -15.12
CA SER A 330 -10.63 -17.16 -14.17
C SER A 330 -9.71 -15.98 -13.80
N MET A 331 -8.44 -16.00 -14.18
CA MET A 331 -7.52 -14.88 -13.97
C MET A 331 -7.85 -13.74 -14.93
N GLN A 332 -7.99 -12.53 -14.40
CA GLN A 332 -8.30 -11.32 -15.18
C GLN A 332 -7.06 -10.75 -15.88
N GLY A 333 -5.88 -10.88 -15.27
CA GLY A 333 -4.60 -10.43 -15.81
C GLY A 333 -4.15 -11.32 -16.98
N LYS A 334 -3.22 -10.81 -17.76
CA LYS A 334 -2.61 -11.50 -18.90
C LYS A 334 -1.11 -11.61 -18.69
N SER A 335 -0.56 -12.80 -18.94
CA SER A 335 0.88 -13.00 -18.89
C SER A 335 1.62 -12.01 -19.80
N LEU A 336 2.71 -11.46 -19.31
CA LEU A 336 3.60 -10.57 -20.07
C LEU A 336 4.24 -11.30 -21.25
N LEU A 337 4.37 -12.63 -21.19
CA LEU A 337 4.88 -13.45 -22.28
C LEU A 337 3.89 -13.47 -23.48
N THR A 338 2.58 -13.48 -23.19
CA THR A 338 1.54 -13.48 -24.23
C THR A 338 1.29 -12.09 -24.83
N LYS A 339 1.52 -11.03 -24.05
CA LYS A 339 1.38 -9.63 -24.52
C LYS A 339 2.41 -9.23 -25.61
N LYS A 340 3.34 -10.11 -25.99
CA LYS A 340 4.48 -9.82 -26.88
C LYS A 340 5.37 -8.64 -26.41
N VAL A 341 5.13 -8.10 -25.22
CA VAL A 341 5.88 -6.99 -24.65
C VAL A 341 7.34 -7.40 -24.48
N LEU A 342 7.57 -8.63 -24.01
CA LEU A 342 8.90 -9.20 -23.88
C LEU A 342 9.58 -9.53 -25.22
N LYS A 343 8.84 -9.56 -26.34
CA LYS A 343 9.42 -9.81 -27.68
C LYS A 343 9.88 -8.55 -28.40
N ALA A 344 9.34 -7.39 -28.05
CA ALA A 344 9.69 -6.12 -28.70
C ALA A 344 11.01 -5.54 -28.21
N ALA A 345 11.32 -5.72 -26.91
CA ALA A 345 12.56 -5.23 -26.30
C ALA A 345 13.83 -6.03 -26.68
N ALA A 346 13.69 -7.17 -27.38
CA ALA A 346 14.82 -8.02 -27.76
C ALA A 346 15.74 -7.41 -28.85
N ASN A 347 15.38 -6.29 -29.47
CA ASN A 347 16.10 -5.72 -30.59
C ASN A 347 16.78 -4.37 -30.31
N GLU A 348 16.59 -3.77 -29.16
CA GLU A 348 17.22 -2.48 -28.85
C GLU A 348 17.92 -2.58 -27.49
N GLY A 349 19.21 -2.91 -27.52
CA GLY A 349 20.11 -2.56 -26.40
C GLY A 349 20.10 -1.04 -26.23
N PHE A 350 20.39 -0.56 -25.03
CA PHE A 350 20.53 0.87 -24.79
C PHE A 350 21.41 1.48 -25.87
N SER A 351 20.96 2.57 -26.48
CA SER A 351 21.82 3.37 -27.35
C SER A 351 23.01 3.89 -26.52
N ALA A 352 24.11 4.18 -27.15
CA ALA A 352 25.29 4.73 -26.46
C ALA A 352 24.94 5.99 -25.63
N GLU A 353 23.93 6.74 -26.06
CA GLU A 353 23.43 7.96 -25.40
C GLU A 353 22.63 7.62 -24.16
N GLU A 354 21.82 6.55 -24.17
CA GLU A 354 21.07 6.05 -23.01
C GLU A 354 21.99 5.37 -22.00
N GLU A 355 23.03 4.65 -22.43
CA GLU A 355 24.07 4.11 -21.56
C GLU A 355 24.85 5.23 -20.85
N GLU A 356 25.13 6.33 -21.52
CA GLU A 356 25.83 7.47 -20.94
C GLU A 356 24.95 8.21 -19.93
N ILE A 357 23.68 8.42 -20.21
CA ILE A 357 22.68 8.99 -19.27
C ILE A 357 22.52 8.09 -18.05
N LEU A 358 22.46 6.77 -18.22
CA LEU A 358 22.37 5.81 -17.13
C LEU A 358 23.64 5.85 -16.26
N ARG A 359 24.81 5.93 -16.90
CA ARG A 359 26.11 6.03 -16.24
C ARG A 359 26.26 7.33 -15.47
N GLU A 360 25.84 8.47 -16.03
CA GLU A 360 25.83 9.76 -15.33
C GLU A 360 24.88 9.75 -14.13
N ARG A 361 23.69 9.16 -14.26
CA ARG A 361 22.75 9.00 -13.15
C ARG A 361 23.31 8.10 -12.04
N LEU A 362 23.90 6.97 -12.40
CA LEU A 362 24.52 6.03 -11.44
C LEU A 362 25.75 6.63 -10.77
N SER A 363 26.54 7.41 -11.49
CA SER A 363 27.69 8.17 -10.94
C SER A 363 27.20 9.29 -10.01
N GLY A 364 26.17 10.04 -10.40
CA GLY A 364 25.55 11.07 -9.57
C GLY A 364 24.89 10.53 -8.30
N LEU A 365 24.55 9.24 -8.27
CA LEU A 365 24.04 8.52 -7.11
C LEU A 365 25.14 7.79 -6.32
N GLY A 366 26.41 7.83 -6.80
CA GLY A 366 27.56 7.20 -6.14
C GLY A 366 27.64 5.68 -6.31
N TYR A 367 26.98 5.11 -7.30
CA TYR A 367 27.03 3.67 -7.60
C TYR A 367 28.21 3.26 -8.48
N ILE A 368 28.74 4.19 -9.28
CA ILE A 368 29.95 4.01 -10.10
C ILE A 368 30.82 5.27 -9.96
N GLY A 369 32.10 5.07 -9.67
CA GLY A 369 33.12 6.13 -9.59
C GLY A 369 33.85 6.32 -10.91
#